data_9f9a4a3bfcb73ad46ffd78c1e1409f48
#
_entry.id   9f9a4a3bfcb73ad46ffd78c1e1409f48
#
_cell.length_a   1.000
_cell.length_b   1.000
_cell.length_c   1.000
_cell.angle_alpha   90.00
_cell.angle_beta   90.00
_cell.angle_gamma   90.00
#
_symmetry.space_group_name_H-M   'P 1'
#
loop_
_entity.id
_entity.type
_entity.pdbx_description
1 polymer ?
#
loop_
_entity_poly.entity_id
_entity_poly.type
_entity_poly.pdbx_seq_one_letter_code
_entity_poly.pdbx_strand_id
1 'polypeptide(L)'
;MPGCIRKRKGIARPCFWGLILMTVLVPTHAFAQARTAPLSGHPQNGKVRAMKKGAPEQTFVLVGAGDIAGCKNLEGAKATAKLIEQIPGTVFAAGDLAYERGSAENFKNCYDPTWGRFRDRTKPALGNHEYANRTASGYFQYWGAQAGPAGKGYYSYDLGDWHIVALNTNCDAKSLGGCAAGSPEETWLKKDLAKHPNACILAYGHHALFSSGVFKSHAVHPELKPLWEDLYAAHADLVLAGHEHSYERFAPQDPEGKADPANGIREIVVGTGGRSHDLLGFATPNSEVREWETYGVLKLTLSPGKYTWEFVPEEGKTFHDSGSGACHNYPSEAN
;
A
#
# COMPACT_ATOMS: atom_id res chain seq x y z
N MET A 1 44.25 15.52 44.24
CA MET A 1 43.83 16.31 45.42
C MET A 1 42.32 16.31 45.44
N PRO A 2 41.73 16.00 46.60
CA PRO A 2 40.33 15.64 46.71
C PRO A 2 39.47 16.77 47.29
N GLY A 3 38.20 16.60 47.25
CA GLY A 3 37.22 17.32 48.06
C GLY A 3 36.03 17.78 47.20
N CYS A 4 34.80 17.70 47.57
CA CYS A 4 34.20 17.56 48.87
C CYS A 4 32.75 17.01 48.69
N ILE A 5 32.46 16.04 49.54
CA ILE A 5 31.12 15.49 49.76
C ILE A 5 30.33 16.49 50.60
N ARG A 6 29.07 16.76 50.27
CA ARG A 6 28.11 17.33 51.24
C ARG A 6 26.81 16.53 51.28
N LYS A 7 26.72 15.68 52.30
CA LYS A 7 25.47 15.11 52.84
C LYS A 7 24.65 16.23 53.50
N ARG A 8 23.35 16.26 53.23
CA ARG A 8 22.40 16.88 54.15
C ARG A 8 21.32 15.85 54.54
N LYS A 9 21.22 15.67 55.87
CA LYS A 9 20.30 14.84 56.61
C LYS A 9 18.88 15.45 56.65
N GLY A 10 17.89 14.61 56.56
CA GLY A 10 16.79 14.37 57.44
C GLY A 10 15.69 15.42 57.59
N ILE A 11 14.48 14.96 57.43
CA ILE A 11 13.42 15.01 58.46
C ILE A 11 12.23 14.23 57.87
N ALA A 12 11.87 13.13 58.55
CA ALA A 12 10.63 12.38 58.32
C ALA A 12 9.46 13.11 59.01
N ARG A 13 8.30 13.20 58.35
CA ARG A 13 7.04 13.53 58.97
C ARG A 13 6.00 12.46 58.67
N PRO A 14 5.17 12.05 59.63
CA PRO A 14 4.25 10.93 59.50
C PRO A 14 2.97 11.32 58.74
N CYS A 15 2.49 10.40 57.90
CA CYS A 15 1.19 10.49 57.25
C CYS A 15 0.07 10.12 58.23
N PHE A 16 -0.87 11.03 58.45
CA PHE A 16 -2.15 10.77 59.10
C PHE A 16 -3.13 10.22 58.03
N TRP A 17 -3.65 9.05 58.35
CA TRP A 17 -4.78 8.45 57.62
C TRP A 17 -6.08 9.03 58.16
N GLY A 18 -6.78 9.79 57.35
CA GLY A 18 -8.16 10.22 57.63
C GLY A 18 -9.12 9.34 56.81
N LEU A 19 -9.83 8.45 57.50
CA LEU A 19 -10.94 7.69 56.93
C LEU A 19 -12.18 8.61 56.83
N ILE A 20 -12.58 8.98 55.63
CA ILE A 20 -13.87 9.66 55.40
C ILE A 20 -14.85 8.60 54.91
N LEU A 21 -15.82 8.22 55.77
CA LEU A 21 -17.00 7.45 55.40
C LEU A 21 -17.97 8.34 54.66
N MET A 22 -18.12 8.18 53.33
CA MET A 22 -19.23 8.76 52.61
C MET A 22 -20.36 7.74 52.47
N THR A 23 -21.45 8.02 53.17
CA THR A 23 -22.75 7.36 53.01
C THR A 23 -23.39 7.79 51.70
N VAL A 24 -23.54 6.85 50.78
CA VAL A 24 -24.25 7.08 49.50
C VAL A 24 -25.74 6.79 49.72
N LEU A 25 -26.55 7.85 49.69
CA LEU A 25 -28.02 7.74 49.58
C LEU A 25 -28.34 7.39 48.10
N VAL A 26 -28.99 6.23 47.89
CA VAL A 26 -29.52 5.82 46.62
C VAL A 26 -30.99 6.34 46.51
N PRO A 27 -31.33 7.16 45.52
CA PRO A 27 -32.72 7.50 45.24
C PRO A 27 -33.39 6.36 44.43
N THR A 28 -34.46 5.80 44.95
CA THR A 28 -35.35 4.90 44.21
C THR A 28 -36.11 5.71 43.15
N HIS A 29 -35.81 5.48 41.86
CA HIS A 29 -36.59 5.97 40.75
C HIS A 29 -37.51 4.87 40.22
N ALA A 30 -38.78 5.23 40.15
CA ALA A 30 -39.86 4.40 39.65
C ALA A 30 -39.64 4.00 38.17
N PHE A 31 -39.80 2.72 37.88
CA PHE A 31 -39.84 2.20 36.50
C PHE A 31 -41.10 2.72 35.78
N ALA A 32 -40.93 3.65 34.85
CA ALA A 32 -41.95 3.96 33.85
C ALA A 32 -41.75 2.99 32.67
N GLN A 33 -42.74 2.14 32.43
CA GLN A 33 -42.82 1.27 31.25
C GLN A 33 -42.96 2.10 29.99
N ALA A 34 -41.86 2.20 29.19
CA ALA A 34 -41.91 2.74 27.83
C ALA A 34 -42.51 1.66 26.91
N ARG A 35 -43.65 1.97 26.30
CA ARG A 35 -44.25 1.18 25.23
C ARG A 35 -43.35 1.23 24.00
N THR A 36 -42.83 0.10 23.56
CA THR A 36 -42.09 -0.06 22.32
C THR A 36 -43.03 0.09 21.13
N ALA A 37 -42.89 1.15 20.35
CA ALA A 37 -43.46 1.25 19.02
C ALA A 37 -42.65 0.38 18.04
N PRO A 38 -43.30 -0.29 17.07
CA PRO A 38 -42.57 -1.09 16.08
C PRO A 38 -41.81 -0.16 15.13
N LEU A 39 -40.48 -0.29 15.07
CA LEU A 39 -39.65 0.30 14.03
C LEU A 39 -40.00 -0.37 12.69
N SER A 40 -40.72 0.31 11.83
CA SER A 40 -40.88 -0.05 10.43
C SER A 40 -39.54 0.13 9.73
N GLY A 41 -38.72 -0.94 9.67
CA GLY A 41 -37.53 -1.01 8.85
C GLY A 41 -37.94 -1.01 7.38
N HIS A 42 -37.61 0.07 6.67
CA HIS A 42 -37.55 0.04 5.22
C HIS A 42 -36.37 -0.82 4.81
N PRO A 43 -36.54 -1.85 3.99
CA PRO A 43 -35.40 -2.52 3.39
C PRO A 43 -34.76 -1.52 2.41
N GLN A 44 -33.53 -1.11 2.67
CA GLN A 44 -32.72 -0.43 1.68
C GLN A 44 -32.45 -1.45 0.56
N ASN A 45 -33.21 -1.32 -0.54
CA ASN A 45 -32.96 -2.01 -1.80
C ASN A 45 -31.56 -1.56 -2.33
N GLY A 46 -30.50 -2.19 -1.85
CA GLY A 46 -29.24 -2.26 -2.56
C GLY A 46 -29.54 -2.95 -3.90
N LYS A 47 -29.56 -2.18 -4.98
CA LYS A 47 -29.66 -2.73 -6.34
C LYS A 47 -28.45 -3.62 -6.56
N VAL A 48 -28.57 -4.90 -6.31
CA VAL A 48 -27.67 -5.93 -6.84
C VAL A 48 -27.68 -5.72 -8.34
N ARG A 49 -26.53 -5.34 -8.91
CA ARG A 49 -26.34 -5.16 -10.35
C ARG A 49 -26.51 -6.54 -10.98
N ALA A 50 -27.70 -6.83 -11.52
CA ALA A 50 -27.97 -8.08 -12.20
C ALA A 50 -26.98 -8.24 -13.36
N MET A 51 -26.11 -9.23 -13.28
CA MET A 51 -25.21 -9.59 -14.37
C MET A 51 -26.06 -9.96 -15.59
N LYS A 52 -25.82 -9.29 -16.71
CA LYS A 52 -26.39 -9.70 -18.00
C LYS A 52 -25.70 -11.00 -18.41
N LYS A 53 -26.40 -12.12 -18.28
CA LYS A 53 -25.96 -13.42 -18.82
C LYS A 53 -25.61 -13.26 -20.29
N GLY A 54 -24.32 -13.47 -20.66
CA GLY A 54 -23.87 -13.54 -22.06
C GLY A 54 -23.01 -12.39 -22.59
N ALA A 55 -22.70 -11.34 -21.79
CA ALA A 55 -21.64 -10.41 -22.18
C ALA A 55 -20.26 -11.03 -21.85
N PRO A 56 -19.22 -10.88 -22.72
CA PRO A 56 -17.88 -11.32 -22.38
C PRO A 56 -17.42 -10.62 -21.08
N GLU A 57 -16.85 -11.39 -20.18
CA GLU A 57 -16.30 -10.89 -18.92
C GLU A 57 -15.20 -9.84 -19.22
N GLN A 58 -15.42 -8.60 -18.85
CA GLN A 58 -14.47 -7.54 -19.14
C GLN A 58 -13.24 -7.68 -18.23
N THR A 59 -12.08 -7.91 -18.82
CA THR A 59 -10.81 -8.01 -18.11
C THR A 59 -9.95 -6.78 -18.35
N PHE A 60 -9.15 -6.43 -17.35
CA PHE A 60 -8.21 -5.32 -17.42
C PHE A 60 -6.80 -5.81 -17.10
N VAL A 61 -5.81 -5.26 -17.81
CA VAL A 61 -4.41 -5.52 -17.50
C VAL A 61 -3.83 -4.33 -16.75
N LEU A 62 -3.19 -4.62 -15.60
CA LEU A 62 -2.38 -3.70 -14.83
C LEU A 62 -0.95 -4.24 -14.84
N VAL A 63 0.02 -3.49 -15.36
CA VAL A 63 1.41 -3.95 -15.52
C VAL A 63 2.39 -2.89 -15.02
N GLY A 64 3.47 -3.31 -14.34
CA GLY A 64 4.46 -2.35 -13.88
C GLY A 64 5.46 -2.91 -12.88
N ALA A 65 6.24 -2.00 -12.31
CA ALA A 65 7.22 -2.23 -11.25
C ALA A 65 7.52 -0.90 -10.55
N GLY A 66 8.31 -0.91 -9.49
CA GLY A 66 9.00 0.23 -8.90
C GLY A 66 10.46 0.28 -9.29
N ASP A 67 11.21 1.30 -8.81
CA ASP A 67 12.67 1.37 -8.84
C ASP A 67 13.23 1.34 -10.27
N ILE A 68 12.92 2.41 -11.04
CA ILE A 68 12.95 2.33 -12.49
C ILE A 68 14.25 2.91 -13.09
N ALA A 69 14.35 4.23 -13.19
CA ALA A 69 15.34 4.84 -14.07
C ALA A 69 16.52 5.44 -13.31
N GLY A 70 17.62 4.73 -13.26
CA GLY A 70 18.91 5.24 -12.74
C GLY A 70 19.73 5.94 -13.82
N CYS A 71 19.89 7.26 -13.74
CA CYS A 71 20.56 8.07 -14.78
C CYS A 71 21.98 7.65 -15.12
N LYS A 72 22.69 6.93 -14.23
CA LYS A 72 24.04 6.41 -14.51
C LYS A 72 24.03 5.17 -15.40
N ASN A 73 22.97 4.39 -15.32
CA ASN A 73 22.76 3.20 -16.13
C ASN A 73 21.26 3.02 -16.39
N LEU A 74 20.86 3.02 -17.64
CA LEU A 74 19.48 2.89 -18.09
C LEU A 74 19.16 1.51 -18.67
N GLU A 75 20.09 0.58 -18.69
CA GLU A 75 19.89 -0.70 -19.40
C GLU A 75 18.73 -1.51 -18.81
N GLY A 76 18.64 -1.61 -17.47
CA GLY A 76 17.49 -2.27 -16.82
C GLY A 76 16.16 -1.56 -17.14
N ALA A 77 16.10 -0.23 -17.01
CA ALA A 77 14.89 0.54 -17.33
C ALA A 77 14.48 0.43 -18.81
N LYS A 78 15.45 0.34 -19.75
CA LYS A 78 15.17 0.08 -21.17
C LYS A 78 14.65 -1.34 -21.39
N ALA A 79 15.24 -2.33 -20.70
CA ALA A 79 14.81 -3.72 -20.79
C ALA A 79 13.35 -3.87 -20.32
N THR A 80 13.01 -3.34 -19.16
CA THR A 80 11.63 -3.39 -18.63
C THR A 80 10.66 -2.54 -19.45
N ALA A 81 11.10 -1.42 -20.01
CA ALA A 81 10.29 -0.63 -20.93
C ALA A 81 9.91 -1.40 -22.21
N LYS A 82 10.80 -2.27 -22.76
CA LYS A 82 10.46 -3.17 -23.87
C LYS A 82 9.35 -4.16 -23.50
N LEU A 83 9.34 -4.65 -22.26
CA LEU A 83 8.28 -5.55 -21.80
C LEU A 83 6.92 -4.83 -21.74
N ILE A 84 6.89 -3.63 -21.16
CA ILE A 84 5.67 -2.82 -21.08
C ILE A 84 5.13 -2.45 -22.48
N GLU A 85 6.00 -2.22 -23.46
CA GLU A 85 5.61 -1.93 -24.84
C GLU A 85 4.79 -3.07 -25.46
N GLN A 86 5.10 -4.31 -25.09
CA GLN A 86 4.42 -5.51 -25.58
C GLN A 86 3.15 -5.86 -24.80
N ILE A 87 2.95 -5.23 -23.64
CA ILE A 87 1.81 -5.52 -22.74
C ILE A 87 0.85 -4.32 -22.73
N PRO A 88 -0.28 -4.39 -23.46
CA PRO A 88 -1.28 -3.35 -23.42
C PRO A 88 -1.98 -3.31 -22.04
N GLY A 89 -2.49 -2.14 -21.64
CA GLY A 89 -3.21 -1.96 -20.38
C GLY A 89 -2.71 -0.75 -19.59
N THR A 90 -3.18 -0.60 -18.37
CA THR A 90 -2.74 0.45 -17.44
C THR A 90 -1.38 0.10 -16.87
N VAL A 91 -0.49 1.09 -16.81
CA VAL A 91 0.83 0.93 -16.17
C VAL A 91 0.76 1.47 -14.74
N PHE A 92 1.14 0.67 -13.75
CA PHE A 92 1.46 1.21 -12.43
C PHE A 92 2.97 1.45 -12.31
N ALA A 93 3.35 2.46 -11.55
CA ALA A 93 4.76 2.72 -11.24
C ALA A 93 4.88 2.91 -9.72
N ALA A 94 5.50 1.93 -9.03
CA ALA A 94 5.49 1.82 -7.58
C ALA A 94 6.63 2.59 -6.91
N GLY A 95 6.79 3.87 -7.26
CA GLY A 95 7.77 4.78 -6.66
C GLY A 95 9.19 4.62 -7.18
N ASP A 96 10.03 5.60 -6.83
CA ASP A 96 11.43 5.71 -7.26
C ASP A 96 11.58 5.62 -8.79
N LEU A 97 10.87 6.53 -9.44
CA LEU A 97 10.74 6.52 -10.90
C LEU A 97 11.99 7.07 -11.59
N ALA A 98 12.61 8.09 -10.99
CA ALA A 98 13.70 8.85 -11.62
C ALA A 98 14.82 9.16 -10.62
N TYR A 99 15.81 8.31 -10.55
CA TYR A 99 16.97 8.46 -9.65
C TYR A 99 17.94 9.56 -10.12
N GLU A 100 18.74 10.19 -9.19
CA GLU A 100 18.85 9.85 -7.76
C GLU A 100 17.89 10.68 -6.88
N ARG A 101 17.16 11.67 -7.42
CA ARG A 101 16.48 12.69 -6.62
C ARG A 101 15.07 13.03 -7.10
N GLY A 102 14.53 12.30 -8.06
CA GLY A 102 13.23 12.63 -8.64
C GLY A 102 13.14 14.08 -9.13
N SER A 103 14.27 14.67 -9.55
CA SER A 103 14.29 16.04 -10.08
C SER A 103 13.64 16.11 -11.46
N ALA A 104 13.19 17.30 -11.89
CA ALA A 104 12.69 17.50 -13.25
C ALA A 104 13.72 17.07 -14.32
N GLU A 105 15.02 17.25 -14.01
CA GLU A 105 16.11 16.81 -14.87
C GLU A 105 16.23 15.27 -14.90
N ASN A 106 16.10 14.58 -13.76
CA ASN A 106 16.10 13.11 -13.72
C ASN A 106 14.90 12.55 -14.49
N PHE A 107 13.72 13.12 -14.34
CA PHE A 107 12.57 12.73 -15.14
C PHE A 107 12.82 12.91 -16.63
N LYS A 108 13.30 14.08 -17.05
CA LYS A 108 13.55 14.40 -18.46
C LYS A 108 14.64 13.52 -19.09
N ASN A 109 15.74 13.29 -18.38
CA ASN A 109 16.93 12.67 -18.96
C ASN A 109 16.94 11.14 -18.80
N CYS A 110 16.21 10.58 -17.83
CA CYS A 110 16.33 9.18 -17.46
C CYS A 110 15.02 8.41 -17.54
N TYR A 111 13.95 8.94 -16.96
CA TYR A 111 12.63 8.31 -17.01
C TYR A 111 11.96 8.49 -18.37
N ASP A 112 11.94 9.70 -18.90
CA ASP A 112 11.26 10.04 -20.16
C ASP A 112 11.74 9.21 -21.37
N PRO A 113 13.06 9.01 -21.57
CA PRO A 113 13.54 8.16 -22.67
C PRO A 113 13.32 6.66 -22.47
N THR A 114 12.85 6.23 -21.30
CA THR A 114 12.57 4.82 -20.98
C THR A 114 11.07 4.59 -20.81
N TRP A 115 10.54 4.71 -19.59
CA TRP A 115 9.12 4.51 -19.27
C TRP A 115 8.24 5.72 -19.60
N GLY A 116 8.80 6.91 -19.81
CA GLY A 116 8.04 8.12 -20.11
C GLY A 116 7.17 8.02 -21.35
N ARG A 117 7.52 7.16 -22.33
CA ARG A 117 6.70 6.88 -23.51
C ARG A 117 5.34 6.23 -23.19
N PHE A 118 5.15 5.71 -21.98
CA PHE A 118 3.87 5.15 -21.52
C PHE A 118 3.11 6.09 -20.58
N ARG A 119 3.55 7.35 -20.46
CA ARG A 119 3.02 8.34 -19.53
C ARG A 119 1.50 8.42 -19.56
N ASP A 120 0.90 8.44 -20.74
CA ASP A 120 -0.55 8.64 -20.90
C ASP A 120 -1.40 7.53 -20.26
N ARG A 121 -0.84 6.31 -20.13
CA ARG A 121 -1.50 5.17 -19.49
C ARG A 121 -0.89 4.81 -18.13
N THR A 122 0.04 5.61 -17.60
CA THR A 122 0.71 5.36 -16.33
C THR A 122 -0.03 6.00 -15.16
N LYS A 123 -0.13 5.26 -14.09
CA LYS A 123 -0.65 5.65 -12.78
C LYS A 123 0.51 5.59 -11.76
N PRO A 124 1.18 6.71 -11.48
CA PRO A 124 2.41 6.72 -10.70
C PRO A 124 2.15 6.79 -9.19
N ALA A 125 3.00 6.16 -8.38
CA ALA A 125 3.17 6.43 -6.96
C ALA A 125 4.52 7.11 -6.71
N LEU A 126 4.67 7.74 -5.55
CA LEU A 126 5.90 8.39 -5.08
C LEU A 126 6.80 7.42 -4.33
N GLY A 127 8.11 7.48 -4.58
CA GLY A 127 9.11 6.85 -3.75
C GLY A 127 9.92 7.85 -2.91
N ASN A 128 10.87 7.37 -2.12
CA ASN A 128 11.69 8.22 -1.27
C ASN A 128 12.70 9.05 -2.06
N HIS A 129 13.15 8.58 -3.21
CA HIS A 129 14.03 9.36 -4.10
C HIS A 129 13.31 10.57 -4.71
N GLU A 130 12.01 10.54 -4.94
CA GLU A 130 11.24 11.71 -5.32
C GLU A 130 11.21 12.76 -4.19
N TYR A 131 11.25 12.33 -2.92
CA TYR A 131 11.31 13.22 -1.76
C TYR A 131 12.73 13.64 -1.35
N ALA A 132 13.78 13.25 -2.08
CA ALA A 132 15.15 13.70 -1.78
C ALA A 132 15.32 15.23 -1.79
N ASN A 133 14.42 15.98 -2.45
CA ASN A 133 14.30 17.43 -2.39
C ASN A 133 13.26 17.92 -1.37
N ARG A 134 12.71 17.06 -0.51
CA ARG A 134 11.72 17.31 0.54
C ARG A 134 10.31 17.66 0.06
N THR A 135 10.09 17.98 -1.19
CA THR A 135 8.80 18.47 -1.72
C THR A 135 8.29 17.62 -2.87
N ALA A 136 9.09 16.68 -3.38
CA ALA A 136 8.80 15.90 -4.57
C ALA A 136 8.41 16.77 -5.78
N SER A 137 8.95 18.00 -5.86
CA SER A 137 8.54 18.99 -6.86
C SER A 137 8.75 18.50 -8.29
N GLY A 138 9.82 17.76 -8.57
CA GLY A 138 10.08 17.20 -9.90
C GLY A 138 9.00 16.20 -10.32
N TYR A 139 8.57 15.34 -9.40
CA TYR A 139 7.47 14.40 -9.62
C TYR A 139 6.16 15.12 -9.91
N PHE A 140 5.74 16.04 -9.05
CA PHE A 140 4.48 16.77 -9.25
C PHE A 140 4.51 17.62 -10.52
N GLN A 141 5.66 18.21 -10.88
CA GLN A 141 5.82 18.94 -12.13
C GLN A 141 5.70 18.01 -13.35
N TYR A 142 6.31 16.83 -13.30
CA TYR A 142 6.29 15.88 -14.43
C TYR A 142 4.90 15.28 -14.62
N TRP A 143 4.26 14.79 -13.56
CA TRP A 143 3.00 14.06 -13.65
C TRP A 143 1.76 14.98 -13.69
N GLY A 144 1.82 16.17 -13.10
CA GLY A 144 0.69 17.09 -13.05
C GLY A 144 -0.54 16.45 -12.39
N ALA A 145 -1.68 16.45 -13.10
CA ALA A 145 -2.92 15.87 -12.59
C ALA A 145 -2.88 14.34 -12.40
N GLN A 146 -1.98 13.62 -13.06
CA GLN A 146 -1.82 12.17 -12.89
C GLN A 146 -1.23 11.79 -11.53
N ALA A 147 -0.57 12.73 -10.84
CA ALA A 147 -0.09 12.57 -9.46
C ALA A 147 -1.21 12.60 -8.39
N GLY A 148 -2.46 12.66 -8.80
CA GLY A 148 -3.60 12.86 -7.90
C GLY A 148 -3.77 14.30 -7.43
N PRO A 149 -4.48 14.55 -6.30
CA PRO A 149 -4.66 15.87 -5.75
C PRO A 149 -3.33 16.56 -5.44
N ALA A 150 -3.25 17.88 -5.72
CA ALA A 150 -2.01 18.65 -5.63
C ALA A 150 -1.28 18.45 -4.29
N GLY A 151 -0.02 18.04 -4.37
CA GLY A 151 0.86 17.85 -3.21
C GLY A 151 0.56 16.64 -2.34
N LYS A 152 -0.43 15.80 -2.69
CA LYS A 152 -0.81 14.60 -1.92
C LYS A 152 -0.06 13.35 -2.39
N GLY A 153 -0.11 13.05 -3.69
CA GLY A 153 0.52 11.88 -4.28
C GLY A 153 -0.16 10.57 -3.94
N TYR A 154 -1.34 10.61 -3.31
CA TYR A 154 -2.24 9.47 -3.13
C TYR A 154 -3.58 9.74 -3.80
N TYR A 155 -4.17 8.71 -4.39
CA TYR A 155 -5.42 8.78 -5.13
C TYR A 155 -5.95 7.37 -5.43
N SER A 156 -7.17 7.28 -5.96
CA SER A 156 -7.76 6.01 -6.39
C SER A 156 -8.37 6.13 -7.79
N TYR A 157 -8.59 4.99 -8.42
CA TYR A 157 -9.26 4.86 -9.71
C TYR A 157 -9.82 3.45 -9.88
N ASP A 158 -10.79 3.28 -10.80
CA ASP A 158 -11.42 1.98 -11.03
C ASP A 158 -10.96 1.38 -12.36
N LEU A 159 -10.78 0.06 -12.36
CA LEU A 159 -10.61 -0.79 -13.53
C LEU A 159 -11.70 -1.87 -13.52
N GLY A 160 -12.87 -1.57 -14.09
CA GLY A 160 -14.04 -2.44 -14.01
C GLY A 160 -14.57 -2.56 -12.58
N ASP A 161 -14.57 -3.78 -12.03
CA ASP A 161 -15.01 -4.06 -10.67
C ASP A 161 -13.86 -3.99 -9.64
N TRP A 162 -12.67 -3.59 -10.09
CA TRP A 162 -11.50 -3.38 -9.26
C TRP A 162 -11.35 -1.92 -8.85
N HIS A 163 -11.27 -1.67 -7.55
CA HIS A 163 -10.89 -0.38 -6.98
C HIS A 163 -9.39 -0.37 -6.71
N ILE A 164 -8.67 0.54 -7.38
CA ILE A 164 -7.21 0.62 -7.33
C ILE A 164 -6.80 1.85 -6.53
N VAL A 165 -5.97 1.66 -5.51
CA VAL A 165 -5.51 2.72 -4.60
C VAL A 165 -4.01 2.92 -4.77
N ALA A 166 -3.60 4.11 -5.19
CA ALA A 166 -2.21 4.55 -5.15
C ALA A 166 -1.94 5.27 -3.84
N LEU A 167 -1.04 4.75 -3.02
CA LEU A 167 -0.64 5.30 -1.72
C LEU A 167 0.65 6.09 -1.81
N ASN A 168 0.79 7.08 -0.95
CA ASN A 168 2.04 7.78 -0.73
C ASN A 168 2.67 7.31 0.58
N THR A 169 3.47 6.27 0.49
CA THR A 169 4.08 5.59 1.64
C THR A 169 5.30 6.32 2.24
N ASN A 170 5.54 7.58 1.87
CA ASN A 170 6.62 8.40 2.43
C ASN A 170 6.19 9.06 3.74
N CYS A 171 5.95 8.26 4.78
CA CYS A 171 5.37 8.68 6.05
C CYS A 171 6.16 9.80 6.75
N ASP A 172 7.46 9.87 6.55
CA ASP A 172 8.34 10.92 7.09
C ASP A 172 8.28 12.24 6.32
N ALA A 173 7.64 12.28 5.16
CA ALA A 173 7.50 13.49 4.37
C ALA A 173 6.57 14.49 5.08
N LYS A 174 7.12 15.62 5.54
CA LYS A 174 6.36 16.65 6.28
C LYS A 174 5.12 17.15 5.53
N SER A 175 5.17 17.20 4.20
CA SER A 175 4.06 17.63 3.35
C SER A 175 2.91 16.64 3.32
N LEU A 176 3.16 15.36 3.62
CA LEU A 176 2.15 14.31 3.69
C LEU A 176 1.33 14.38 4.98
N GLY A 177 1.99 14.64 6.09
CA GLY A 177 1.37 14.63 7.42
C GLY A 177 1.38 13.26 8.10
N GLY A 178 2.21 12.33 7.59
CA GLY A 178 2.38 10.98 8.13
C GLY A 178 1.39 9.95 7.62
N CYS A 179 1.57 8.70 8.09
CA CYS A 179 0.71 7.54 7.78
C CYS A 179 -0.01 6.99 9.02
N ALA A 180 0.13 7.63 10.18
CA ALA A 180 -0.50 7.18 11.41
C ALA A 180 -2.02 7.29 11.36
N ALA A 181 -2.71 6.57 12.23
CA ALA A 181 -4.16 6.68 12.40
C ALA A 181 -4.57 8.14 12.66
N GLY A 182 -5.56 8.63 11.93
CA GLY A 182 -6.00 10.02 11.94
C GLY A 182 -5.18 10.97 11.06
N SER A 183 -4.15 10.49 10.36
CA SER A 183 -3.42 11.28 9.38
C SER A 183 -4.32 11.66 8.18
N PRO A 184 -3.94 12.69 7.40
CA PRO A 184 -4.73 13.08 6.23
C PRO A 184 -4.93 11.97 5.21
N GLU A 185 -3.91 11.15 4.95
CA GLU A 185 -3.98 10.04 4.00
C GLU A 185 -4.82 8.89 4.53
N GLU A 186 -4.60 8.47 5.79
CA GLU A 186 -5.40 7.41 6.41
C GLU A 186 -6.90 7.79 6.48
N THR A 187 -7.19 9.02 6.89
CA THR A 187 -8.56 9.52 6.91
C THR A 187 -9.21 9.55 5.51
N TRP A 188 -8.43 9.87 4.48
CA TRP A 188 -8.89 9.81 3.09
C TRP A 188 -9.13 8.35 2.67
N LEU A 189 -8.17 7.45 2.94
CA LEU A 189 -8.24 6.03 2.58
C LEU A 189 -9.50 5.38 3.13
N LYS A 190 -9.78 5.54 4.42
CA LYS A 190 -11.03 5.04 5.06
C LYS A 190 -12.29 5.52 4.36
N LYS A 191 -12.35 6.82 4.03
CA LYS A 191 -13.51 7.39 3.35
C LYS A 191 -13.66 6.88 1.92
N ASP A 192 -12.55 6.60 1.27
CA ASP A 192 -12.52 6.11 -0.09
C ASP A 192 -12.95 4.65 -0.16
N LEU A 193 -12.35 3.79 0.66
CA LEU A 193 -12.72 2.37 0.78
C LEU A 193 -14.20 2.19 1.16
N ALA A 194 -14.72 3.02 2.06
CA ALA A 194 -16.13 2.96 2.47
C ALA A 194 -17.14 3.23 1.33
N LYS A 195 -16.71 3.82 0.22
CA LYS A 195 -17.55 4.03 -0.97
C LYS A 195 -17.55 2.83 -1.91
N HIS A 196 -16.63 1.89 -1.72
CA HIS A 196 -16.41 0.74 -2.59
C HIS A 196 -16.53 -0.61 -1.85
N PRO A 197 -17.61 -0.84 -1.06
CA PRO A 197 -17.71 -1.97 -0.12
C PRO A 197 -17.79 -3.35 -0.82
N ASN A 198 -18.06 -3.38 -2.12
CA ASN A 198 -18.21 -4.62 -2.89
C ASN A 198 -17.18 -4.72 -4.04
N ALA A 199 -16.14 -3.89 -4.03
CA ALA A 199 -15.09 -3.94 -5.04
C ALA A 199 -14.01 -4.96 -4.66
N CYS A 200 -13.36 -5.55 -5.66
CA CYS A 200 -12.04 -6.11 -5.50
C CYS A 200 -11.06 -4.95 -5.26
N ILE A 201 -10.18 -5.04 -4.29
CA ILE A 201 -9.32 -3.92 -3.88
C ILE A 201 -7.85 -4.29 -4.07
N LEU A 202 -7.15 -3.45 -4.83
CA LEU A 202 -5.69 -3.49 -4.96
C LEU A 202 -5.12 -2.14 -4.53
N ALA A 203 -4.18 -2.15 -3.59
CA ALA A 203 -3.40 -0.95 -3.27
C ALA A 203 -1.96 -1.11 -3.75
N TYR A 204 -1.29 0.00 -4.08
CA TYR A 204 0.15 0.00 -4.31
C TYR A 204 0.77 1.29 -3.80
N GLY A 205 2.01 1.17 -3.35
CA GLY A 205 2.86 2.27 -2.92
C GLY A 205 4.32 1.93 -3.19
N HIS A 206 5.22 2.65 -2.54
CA HIS A 206 6.65 2.38 -2.72
C HIS A 206 7.21 1.45 -1.65
N HIS A 207 6.96 1.76 -0.37
CA HIS A 207 7.51 1.00 0.74
C HIS A 207 6.62 -0.19 1.09
N ALA A 208 7.26 -1.31 1.43
CA ALA A 208 6.61 -2.55 1.85
C ALA A 208 6.38 -2.59 3.36
N LEU A 209 5.29 -3.22 3.81
CA LEU A 209 5.12 -3.55 5.22
C LEU A 209 5.94 -4.79 5.60
N PHE A 210 6.06 -5.75 4.67
CA PHE A 210 6.82 -6.98 4.87
C PHE A 210 7.89 -7.14 3.79
N SER A 211 9.10 -7.52 4.19
CA SER A 211 10.20 -7.79 3.27
C SER A 211 11.25 -8.72 3.89
N SER A 212 11.95 -9.48 3.06
CA SER A 212 13.14 -10.24 3.40
C SER A 212 14.45 -9.48 3.11
N GLY A 213 14.40 -8.19 2.80
CA GLY A 213 15.59 -7.36 2.56
C GLY A 213 16.63 -7.48 3.67
N VAL A 214 17.91 -7.45 3.30
CA VAL A 214 19.04 -7.67 4.24
C VAL A 214 19.06 -6.62 5.35
N PHE A 215 18.76 -5.37 5.02
CA PHE A 215 18.75 -4.26 5.97
C PHE A 215 17.32 -4.00 6.45
N LYS A 216 16.87 -4.72 7.48
CA LYS A 216 15.49 -4.65 7.98
C LYS A 216 14.99 -3.23 8.29
N SER A 217 15.83 -2.34 8.79
CA SER A 217 15.47 -0.94 9.05
C SER A 217 15.23 -0.12 7.79
N HIS A 218 15.62 -0.63 6.62
CA HIS A 218 15.36 -0.04 5.31
C HIS A 218 14.21 -0.76 4.61
N ALA A 219 14.17 -2.08 4.72
CA ALA A 219 13.28 -2.94 3.95
C ALA A 219 11.86 -3.07 4.51
N VAL A 220 11.63 -2.74 5.78
CA VAL A 220 10.35 -2.92 6.49
C VAL A 220 9.89 -1.60 7.09
N HIS A 221 8.68 -1.19 6.78
CA HIS A 221 8.10 0.09 7.13
C HIS A 221 6.88 -0.06 8.07
N PRO A 222 7.09 -0.32 9.38
CA PRO A 222 6.00 -0.57 10.34
C PRO A 222 5.06 0.64 10.51
N GLU A 223 5.49 1.83 10.13
CA GLU A 223 4.67 3.03 10.12
C GLU A 223 3.51 2.98 9.10
N LEU A 224 3.55 2.03 8.15
CA LEU A 224 2.47 1.77 7.19
C LEU A 224 1.33 0.94 7.79
N LYS A 225 1.54 0.35 8.97
CA LYS A 225 0.57 -0.57 9.57
C LYS A 225 -0.85 0.02 9.68
N PRO A 226 -1.09 1.29 10.06
CA PRO A 226 -2.45 1.84 10.08
C PRO A 226 -3.14 1.83 8.72
N LEU A 227 -2.41 2.09 7.62
CA LEU A 227 -2.97 1.99 6.26
C LEU A 227 -3.30 0.53 5.90
N TRP A 228 -2.46 -0.41 6.33
CA TRP A 228 -2.69 -1.84 6.14
C TRP A 228 -3.89 -2.35 6.94
N GLU A 229 -4.08 -1.87 8.18
CA GLU A 229 -5.23 -2.19 9.02
C GLU A 229 -6.54 -1.74 8.34
N ASP A 230 -6.55 -0.57 7.71
CA ASP A 230 -7.71 -0.07 6.98
C ASP A 230 -7.99 -0.88 5.69
N LEU A 231 -6.93 -1.24 4.95
CA LEU A 231 -7.04 -2.11 3.78
C LEU A 231 -7.54 -3.50 4.15
N TYR A 232 -7.01 -4.09 5.24
CA TYR A 232 -7.43 -5.39 5.74
C TYR A 232 -8.90 -5.37 6.22
N ALA A 233 -9.30 -4.33 6.95
CA ALA A 233 -10.69 -4.15 7.37
C ALA A 233 -11.67 -3.95 6.21
N ALA A 234 -11.18 -3.43 5.07
CA ALA A 234 -11.94 -3.31 3.82
C ALA A 234 -11.84 -4.57 2.93
N HIS A 235 -11.19 -5.64 3.40
CA HIS A 235 -10.96 -6.88 2.67
C HIS A 235 -10.21 -6.69 1.34
N ALA A 236 -9.15 -5.88 1.35
CA ALA A 236 -8.28 -5.73 0.19
C ALA A 236 -7.61 -7.07 -0.18
N ASP A 237 -7.39 -7.28 -1.47
CA ASP A 237 -6.92 -8.53 -2.03
C ASP A 237 -5.40 -8.53 -2.23
N LEU A 238 -4.87 -7.38 -2.69
CA LEU A 238 -3.47 -7.22 -3.07
C LEU A 238 -2.88 -5.91 -2.57
N VAL A 239 -1.61 -5.95 -2.16
CA VAL A 239 -0.74 -4.78 -2.00
C VAL A 239 0.53 -4.99 -2.83
N LEU A 240 0.91 -3.98 -3.65
CA LEU A 240 2.15 -3.99 -4.41
C LEU A 240 3.10 -2.94 -3.84
N ALA A 241 4.38 -3.28 -3.77
CA ALA A 241 5.43 -2.38 -3.30
C ALA A 241 6.67 -2.42 -4.22
N GLY A 242 7.54 -1.44 -4.09
CA GLY A 242 8.88 -1.39 -4.65
C GLY A 242 9.92 -1.31 -3.52
N HIS A 243 10.85 -0.35 -3.64
CA HIS A 243 11.86 0.04 -2.65
C HIS A 243 13.00 -0.97 -2.47
N GLU A 244 12.71 -2.22 -2.21
CA GLU A 244 13.68 -3.30 -2.32
C GLU A 244 13.80 -3.67 -3.81
N HIS A 245 15.02 -3.55 -4.37
CA HIS A 245 15.25 -3.79 -5.80
C HIS A 245 15.29 -5.29 -6.10
N SER A 246 14.20 -5.95 -5.78
CA SER A 246 14.00 -7.40 -5.85
C SER A 246 12.54 -7.72 -6.14
N TYR A 247 12.27 -8.99 -6.37
CA TYR A 247 10.93 -9.54 -6.38
C TYR A 247 10.72 -10.41 -5.16
N GLU A 248 9.64 -10.17 -4.42
CA GLU A 248 9.24 -11.04 -3.31
C GLU A 248 7.72 -11.13 -3.25
N ARG A 249 7.18 -12.35 -3.15
CA ARG A 249 5.75 -12.58 -3.01
C ARG A 249 5.45 -13.32 -1.72
N PHE A 250 4.47 -12.80 -0.99
CA PHE A 250 4.00 -13.36 0.27
C PHE A 250 2.70 -14.14 0.11
N ALA A 251 2.47 -15.13 0.99
CA ALA A 251 1.15 -15.69 1.20
C ALA A 251 0.21 -14.62 1.79
N PRO A 252 -1.13 -14.77 1.62
CA PRO A 252 -2.08 -13.86 2.26
C PRO A 252 -1.89 -13.82 3.77
N GLN A 253 -1.82 -12.61 4.34
CA GLN A 253 -1.50 -12.37 5.75
C GLN A 253 -2.23 -11.15 6.30
N ASP A 254 -2.37 -11.11 7.62
CA ASP A 254 -2.92 -9.98 8.36
C ASP A 254 -1.88 -8.86 8.59
N PRO A 255 -2.25 -7.69 9.11
CA PRO A 255 -1.32 -6.59 9.37
C PRO A 255 -0.23 -6.89 10.42
N GLU A 256 -0.33 -7.97 11.18
CA GLU A 256 0.67 -8.49 12.10
C GLU A 256 1.66 -9.46 11.44
N GLY A 257 1.45 -9.82 10.17
CA GLY A 257 2.26 -10.79 9.44
C GLY A 257 1.93 -12.24 9.79
N LYS A 258 0.75 -12.50 10.33
CA LYS A 258 0.25 -13.85 10.54
C LYS A 258 -0.47 -14.32 9.29
N ALA A 259 -0.18 -15.55 8.85
CA ALA A 259 -0.86 -16.14 7.70
C ALA A 259 -2.38 -16.17 7.89
N ASP A 260 -3.11 -15.62 6.93
CA ASP A 260 -4.58 -15.62 6.89
C ASP A 260 -5.06 -15.91 5.45
N PRO A 261 -5.17 -17.18 5.09
CA PRO A 261 -5.59 -17.57 3.74
C PRO A 261 -7.02 -17.15 3.38
N ALA A 262 -7.86 -16.84 4.38
CA ALA A 262 -9.28 -16.53 4.17
C ALA A 262 -9.55 -15.04 3.97
N ASN A 263 -8.84 -14.15 4.68
CA ASN A 263 -9.09 -12.71 4.66
C ASN A 263 -7.82 -11.88 4.48
N GLY A 264 -6.66 -12.54 4.43
CA GLY A 264 -5.36 -11.88 4.39
C GLY A 264 -5.08 -11.21 3.05
N ILE A 265 -4.27 -10.16 3.09
CA ILE A 265 -3.80 -9.44 1.92
C ILE A 265 -2.53 -10.12 1.39
N ARG A 266 -2.46 -10.37 0.08
CA ARG A 266 -1.22 -10.79 -0.58
C ARG A 266 -0.36 -9.58 -0.88
N GLU A 267 0.86 -9.53 -0.34
CA GLU A 267 1.86 -8.53 -0.74
C GLU A 267 2.76 -9.07 -1.83
N ILE A 268 3.08 -8.22 -2.81
CA ILE A 268 4.10 -8.49 -3.83
C ILE A 268 5.02 -7.28 -3.91
N VAL A 269 6.27 -7.46 -3.52
CA VAL A 269 7.35 -6.51 -3.76
C VAL A 269 7.85 -6.72 -5.18
N VAL A 270 7.92 -5.66 -5.97
CA VAL A 270 8.33 -5.68 -7.37
C VAL A 270 9.17 -4.43 -7.70
N GLY A 271 10.29 -4.28 -6.97
CA GLY A 271 11.28 -3.21 -7.19
C GLY A 271 12.25 -3.52 -8.34
N THR A 272 11.77 -4.24 -9.35
CA THR A 272 12.57 -4.79 -10.45
C THR A 272 12.55 -3.95 -11.73
N GLY A 273 12.14 -2.68 -11.62
CA GLY A 273 11.91 -1.78 -12.76
C GLY A 273 13.16 -1.37 -13.54
N GLY A 274 14.37 -1.58 -12.97
CA GLY A 274 15.60 -1.41 -13.75
C GLY A 274 16.72 -0.62 -13.09
N ARG A 275 16.57 -0.16 -11.84
CA ARG A 275 17.58 0.67 -11.16
C ARG A 275 18.84 -0.10 -10.78
N SER A 276 18.69 -1.18 -10.06
CA SER A 276 19.76 -2.08 -9.57
C SER A 276 19.12 -3.32 -8.95
N HIS A 277 19.97 -4.19 -8.37
CA HIS A 277 19.52 -5.38 -7.64
C HIS A 277 19.97 -5.27 -6.18
N ASP A 278 19.06 -5.62 -5.25
CA ASP A 278 19.34 -5.70 -3.82
C ASP A 278 19.24 -7.14 -3.34
N LEU A 279 20.19 -7.53 -2.49
CA LEU A 279 20.22 -8.87 -1.92
C LEU A 279 19.08 -9.07 -0.92
N LEU A 280 18.43 -10.21 -0.99
CA LEU A 280 17.51 -10.66 0.03
C LEU A 280 18.21 -11.47 1.12
N GLY A 281 17.78 -11.30 2.37
CA GLY A 281 18.25 -12.04 3.53
C GLY A 281 17.54 -13.37 3.71
N PHE A 282 17.45 -13.83 4.95
CA PHE A 282 16.61 -14.98 5.28
C PHE A 282 15.14 -14.65 5.05
N ALA A 283 14.40 -15.63 4.52
CA ALA A 283 12.97 -15.48 4.30
C ALA A 283 12.25 -15.07 5.60
N THR A 284 11.48 -14.00 5.54
CA THR A 284 10.53 -13.67 6.59
C THR A 284 9.34 -14.63 6.55
N PRO A 285 8.56 -14.77 7.66
CA PRO A 285 7.35 -15.57 7.62
C PRO A 285 6.46 -15.21 6.43
N ASN A 286 5.80 -16.20 5.84
CA ASN A 286 4.90 -16.11 4.69
C ASN A 286 5.56 -15.72 3.35
N SER A 287 6.87 -15.49 3.27
CA SER A 287 7.56 -15.30 2.00
C SER A 287 7.55 -16.62 1.21
N GLU A 288 6.92 -16.62 0.03
CA GLU A 288 6.74 -17.81 -0.82
C GLU A 288 7.74 -17.86 -1.99
N VAL A 289 8.02 -16.73 -2.61
CA VAL A 289 8.89 -16.63 -3.80
C VAL A 289 9.79 -15.41 -3.67
N ARG A 290 11.07 -15.57 -4.04
CA ARG A 290 12.08 -14.50 -3.98
C ARG A 290 13.04 -14.56 -5.16
N GLU A 291 13.34 -13.39 -5.73
CA GLU A 291 14.27 -13.21 -6.84
C GLU A 291 14.95 -11.83 -6.74
N TRP A 292 16.25 -11.75 -7.00
CA TRP A 292 17.01 -10.50 -6.89
C TRP A 292 18.09 -10.30 -7.95
N GLU A 293 18.07 -11.07 -9.03
CA GLU A 293 19.04 -10.96 -10.12
C GLU A 293 18.40 -10.72 -11.49
N THR A 294 17.07 -10.47 -11.49
CA THR A 294 16.28 -10.34 -12.71
C THR A 294 15.47 -9.06 -12.71
N TYR A 295 15.70 -8.19 -13.70
CA TYR A 295 14.76 -7.12 -14.00
C TYR A 295 13.51 -7.69 -14.65
N GLY A 296 12.39 -7.05 -14.40
CA GLY A 296 11.12 -7.49 -14.96
C GLY A 296 9.96 -6.63 -14.51
N VAL A 297 8.78 -7.00 -14.95
CA VAL A 297 7.53 -6.34 -14.58
C VAL A 297 6.50 -7.34 -14.09
N LEU A 298 5.68 -6.94 -13.15
CA LEU A 298 4.51 -7.69 -12.72
C LEU A 298 3.34 -7.34 -13.65
N LYS A 299 2.75 -8.36 -14.27
CA LYS A 299 1.52 -8.26 -15.04
C LYS A 299 0.38 -8.88 -14.26
N LEU A 300 -0.65 -8.11 -14.00
CA LEU A 300 -1.91 -8.55 -13.41
C LEU A 300 -3.00 -8.55 -14.47
N THR A 301 -3.81 -9.61 -14.50
CA THR A 301 -5.06 -9.63 -15.23
C THR A 301 -6.19 -9.61 -14.23
N LEU A 302 -6.94 -8.52 -14.22
CA LEU A 302 -8.02 -8.22 -13.29
C LEU A 302 -9.35 -8.54 -13.95
N SER A 303 -10.09 -9.47 -13.38
CA SER A 303 -11.42 -9.90 -13.83
C SER A 303 -12.43 -9.69 -12.71
N PRO A 304 -13.74 -9.70 -13.00
CA PRO A 304 -14.75 -9.70 -11.94
C PRO A 304 -14.53 -10.85 -10.95
N GLY A 305 -14.32 -10.52 -9.67
CA GLY A 305 -14.16 -11.48 -8.58
C GLY A 305 -12.85 -12.28 -8.52
N LYS A 306 -11.89 -12.05 -9.44
CA LYS A 306 -10.63 -12.81 -9.48
C LYS A 306 -9.51 -12.05 -10.17
N TYR A 307 -8.26 -12.46 -9.90
CA TYR A 307 -7.07 -11.94 -10.56
C TYR A 307 -6.06 -13.06 -10.85
N THR A 308 -5.20 -12.79 -11.82
CA THR A 308 -3.97 -13.58 -12.02
C THR A 308 -2.77 -12.65 -12.02
N TRP A 309 -1.61 -13.18 -11.59
CA TRP A 309 -0.32 -12.49 -11.71
C TRP A 309 0.66 -13.32 -12.53
N GLU A 310 1.58 -12.60 -13.17
CA GLU A 310 2.69 -13.16 -13.92
C GLU A 310 3.88 -12.19 -13.80
N PHE A 311 5.01 -12.66 -13.28
CA PHE A 311 6.25 -11.92 -13.40
C PHE A 311 6.84 -12.16 -14.79
N VAL A 312 7.02 -11.08 -15.54
CA VAL A 312 7.56 -11.11 -16.90
C VAL A 312 9.01 -10.64 -16.83
N PRO A 313 10.01 -11.54 -16.97
CA PRO A 313 11.42 -11.19 -16.86
C PRO A 313 11.92 -10.46 -18.11
N GLU A 314 13.04 -9.73 -17.96
CA GLU A 314 13.79 -9.20 -19.08
C GLU A 314 14.32 -10.31 -19.99
N GLU A 315 14.61 -9.94 -21.23
CA GLU A 315 15.10 -10.88 -22.26
C GLU A 315 16.36 -11.65 -21.80
N GLY A 316 16.35 -12.96 -21.96
CA GLY A 316 17.45 -13.85 -21.60
C GLY A 316 17.43 -14.35 -20.14
N LYS A 317 16.52 -13.87 -19.30
CA LYS A 317 16.30 -14.39 -17.94
C LYS A 317 15.19 -15.42 -17.92
N THR A 318 15.28 -16.35 -16.96
CA THR A 318 14.40 -17.52 -16.87
C THR A 318 13.54 -17.54 -15.60
N PHE A 319 13.74 -16.60 -14.68
CA PHE A 319 12.89 -16.52 -13.50
C PHE A 319 11.43 -16.30 -13.90
N HIS A 320 10.54 -17.05 -13.29
CA HIS A 320 9.11 -16.96 -13.54
C HIS A 320 8.34 -17.21 -12.26
N ASP A 321 7.34 -16.38 -11.99
CA ASP A 321 6.33 -16.58 -10.94
C ASP A 321 4.96 -16.20 -11.48
N SER A 322 3.98 -17.07 -11.25
CA SER A 322 2.61 -16.83 -11.68
C SER A 322 1.61 -17.53 -10.77
N GLY A 323 0.38 -17.04 -10.78
CA GLY A 323 -0.71 -17.63 -10.02
C GLY A 323 -2.00 -16.87 -10.14
N SER A 324 -2.94 -17.19 -9.25
CA SER A 324 -4.27 -16.57 -9.23
C SER A 324 -4.82 -16.44 -7.82
N GLY A 325 -5.79 -15.54 -7.63
CA GLY A 325 -6.56 -15.36 -6.42
C GLY A 325 -7.99 -14.95 -6.71
N ALA A 326 -8.87 -15.20 -5.75
CA ALA A 326 -10.23 -14.68 -5.75
C ALA A 326 -10.30 -13.40 -4.91
N CYS A 327 -11.26 -12.53 -5.22
CA CYS A 327 -11.51 -11.34 -4.42
C CYS A 327 -12.38 -11.66 -3.21
N HIS A 328 -12.07 -11.07 -2.07
CA HIS A 328 -12.80 -11.27 -0.81
C HIS A 328 -14.22 -10.71 -0.85
N ASN A 329 -14.41 -9.50 -1.38
CA ASN A 329 -15.67 -8.78 -1.37
C ASN A 329 -16.61 -9.11 -2.54
N TYR A 330 -16.17 -9.92 -3.49
CA TYR A 330 -16.97 -10.19 -4.67
C TYR A 330 -18.04 -11.25 -4.37
N PRO A 331 -19.32 -10.98 -4.66
CA PRO A 331 -20.37 -11.96 -4.41
C PRO A 331 -20.06 -13.28 -5.15
N SER A 332 -19.88 -14.37 -4.41
CA SER A 332 -19.81 -15.69 -5.03
C SER A 332 -21.11 -15.92 -5.80
N GLU A 333 -21.02 -16.37 -7.05
CA GLU A 333 -22.23 -16.85 -7.73
C GLU A 333 -22.88 -17.90 -6.83
N ALA A 334 -24.09 -17.60 -6.36
CA ALA A 334 -24.87 -18.59 -5.63
C ALA A 334 -25.17 -19.74 -6.62
N ASN A 335 -24.53 -20.90 -6.37
CA ASN A 335 -24.81 -22.15 -7.07
C ASN A 335 -26.27 -22.56 -6.91
#